data_43b4d752b744ba2343cc5c8a666949ea
#
_entry.id   43b4d752b744ba2343cc5c8a666949ea
#
_cell.length_a   1.000
_cell.length_b   1.000
_cell.length_c   1.000
_cell.angle_alpha   90.00
_cell.angle_beta   90.00
_cell.angle_gamma   90.00
#
_symmetry.space_group_name_H-M   'P 1'
#
loop_
_entity.id
_entity.type
_entity.pdbx_description
1 polymer ?
#
loop_
_entity_poly.entity_id
_entity_poly.type
_entity_poly.pdbx_seq_one_letter_code
_entity_poly.pdbx_strand_id
1 'polypeptide(L)'
;GMQAAFVDIGLDRAAFIHAAEISLREGPAVESISSLVHEGQSLVVQVTKDPIGSKGARLTTQLSIPSRYLVYMPRTAHVGISLKIEDEAERDRLKQVVTDCVAKEGIKEAGGFILRTAAEGAGADEILMDIRYLRRLWDQINEQIKTIAAPSVIYEDLGLALRTLRDLVNPKIEKIRIDSRET
;
A
#
# COMPACT_ATOMS: atom_id res chain seq x y z
N GLY A 1 29.87 -5.20 -0.71
CA GLY A 1 28.99 -6.34 -0.45
C GLY A 1 27.58 -6.06 -0.96
N MET A 2 26.71 -7.03 -1.00
CA MET A 2 25.31 -6.88 -1.40
C MET A 2 24.56 -6.04 -0.35
N GLN A 3 23.93 -4.95 -0.76
CA GLN A 3 23.17 -4.05 0.11
C GLN A 3 21.73 -4.59 0.31
N ALA A 4 21.64 -5.80 0.88
CA ALA A 4 20.38 -6.49 1.12
C ALA A 4 20.46 -7.39 2.36
N ALA A 5 19.34 -7.64 3.01
CA ALA A 5 19.19 -8.58 4.11
C ALA A 5 18.21 -9.70 3.73
N PHE A 6 18.42 -10.89 4.30
CA PHE A 6 17.47 -11.99 4.23
C PHE A 6 16.50 -11.91 5.41
N VAL A 7 15.24 -12.20 5.14
CA VAL A 7 14.16 -12.08 6.12
C VAL A 7 13.34 -13.37 6.12
N ASP A 8 13.16 -13.94 7.30
CA ASP A 8 12.20 -15.04 7.50
C ASP A 8 10.78 -14.49 7.54
N ILE A 9 9.94 -14.94 6.61
CA ILE A 9 8.52 -14.60 6.52
C ILE A 9 7.61 -15.82 6.72
N GLY A 10 8.16 -16.92 7.27
CA GLY A 10 7.40 -18.15 7.51
C GLY A 10 7.23 -19.04 6.27
N LEU A 11 8.00 -18.83 5.22
CA LEU A 11 8.05 -19.69 4.03
C LEU A 11 9.34 -20.51 3.99
N ASP A 12 9.35 -21.59 3.23
CA ASP A 12 10.52 -22.47 3.06
C ASP A 12 11.78 -21.73 2.60
N ARG A 13 11.60 -20.62 1.89
CA ARG A 13 12.69 -19.78 1.39
C ARG A 13 12.68 -18.43 2.04
N ALA A 14 13.83 -18.03 2.54
CA ALA A 14 14.02 -16.67 3.04
C ALA A 14 13.72 -15.64 1.94
N ALA A 15 12.92 -14.64 2.28
CA ALA A 15 12.71 -13.47 1.46
C ALA A 15 13.90 -12.52 1.56
N PHE A 16 13.98 -11.51 0.73
CA PHE A 16 15.06 -10.52 0.78
C PHE A 16 14.53 -9.10 0.67
N ILE A 17 15.23 -8.17 1.32
CA ILE A 17 14.95 -6.76 1.31
C ILE A 17 16.23 -5.98 0.99
N HIS A 18 16.16 -5.05 0.05
CA HIS A 18 17.26 -4.14 -0.27
C HIS A 18 17.29 -2.96 0.70
N ALA A 19 18.49 -2.41 0.95
CA ALA A 19 18.66 -1.21 1.79
C ALA A 19 17.76 -0.04 1.35
N ALA A 20 17.62 0.18 0.05
CA ALA A 20 16.75 1.20 -0.51
C ALA A 20 15.25 1.00 -0.20
N GLU A 21 14.83 -0.23 0.11
CA GLU A 21 13.45 -0.56 0.47
C GLU A 21 13.17 -0.40 1.98
N ILE A 22 14.21 -0.17 2.78
CA ILE A 22 14.10 0.04 4.24
C ILE A 22 14.19 1.53 4.58
N SER A 23 15.04 2.28 3.87
CA SER A 23 15.27 3.69 4.14
C SER A 23 14.05 4.52 3.76
N LEU A 24 13.51 5.28 4.72
CA LEU A 24 12.45 6.27 4.50
C LEU A 24 13.01 7.64 4.11
N ARG A 25 14.33 7.78 3.98
CA ARG A 25 14.98 9.05 3.68
C ARG A 25 15.09 9.25 2.18
N GLU A 26 14.50 10.32 1.69
CA GLU A 26 14.78 10.89 0.38
C GLU A 26 16.19 11.52 0.41
N GLY A 27 17.16 10.91 -0.28
CA GLY A 27 18.52 11.46 -0.37
C GLY A 27 19.53 10.47 -0.95
N PRO A 28 20.68 10.97 -1.44
CA PRO A 28 21.67 10.17 -2.17
C PRO A 28 22.55 9.24 -1.30
N ALA A 29 22.42 9.27 0.01
CA ALA A 29 23.19 8.40 0.90
C ALA A 29 22.48 7.07 1.05
N VAL A 30 22.92 6.08 0.29
CA VAL A 30 22.58 4.67 0.55
C VAL A 30 23.26 4.29 1.86
N GLU A 31 22.50 4.30 2.96
CA GLU A 31 22.98 3.77 4.23
C GLU A 31 23.32 2.30 4.05
N SER A 32 24.39 1.85 4.72
CA SER A 32 24.75 0.43 4.68
C SER A 32 23.59 -0.39 5.26
N ILE A 33 23.28 -1.55 4.67
CA ILE A 33 22.25 -2.46 5.19
C ILE A 33 22.47 -2.77 6.67
N SER A 34 23.70 -2.87 7.12
CA SER A 34 24.08 -3.14 8.52
C SER A 34 23.80 -1.98 9.48
N SER A 35 23.58 -0.76 8.97
CA SER A 35 23.15 0.38 9.79
C SER A 35 21.62 0.49 9.88
N LEU A 36 20.91 -0.15 8.95
CA LEU A 36 19.45 -0.11 8.86
C LEU A 36 18.78 -1.25 9.63
N VAL A 37 19.39 -2.42 9.64
CA VAL A 37 18.83 -3.62 10.28
C VAL A 37 19.93 -4.46 10.90
N HIS A 38 19.57 -5.25 11.90
CA HIS A 38 20.46 -6.21 12.58
C HIS A 38 19.80 -7.58 12.71
N GLU A 39 20.60 -8.60 12.92
CA GLU A 39 20.16 -9.99 13.07
C GLU A 39 19.19 -10.11 14.26
N GLY A 40 18.14 -10.89 14.09
CA GLY A 40 17.09 -11.09 15.09
C GLY A 40 16.06 -9.97 15.21
N GLN A 41 16.18 -8.91 14.43
CA GLN A 41 15.21 -7.81 14.41
C GLN A 41 13.92 -8.24 13.71
N SER A 42 12.78 -7.91 14.32
CA SER A 42 11.46 -8.04 13.68
C SER A 42 11.12 -6.79 12.88
N LEU A 43 10.60 -6.98 11.68
CA LEU A 43 10.22 -5.91 10.76
C LEU A 43 8.80 -6.13 10.25
N VAL A 44 8.07 -5.03 10.05
CA VAL A 44 6.82 -5.04 9.27
C VAL A 44 7.20 -4.80 7.81
N VAL A 45 6.91 -5.75 6.97
CA VAL A 45 7.28 -5.75 5.55
C VAL A 45 6.07 -6.09 4.66
N GLN A 46 6.13 -5.65 3.43
CA GLN A 46 5.18 -5.99 2.38
C GLN A 46 5.89 -6.76 1.28
N VAL A 47 5.28 -7.82 0.80
CA VAL A 47 5.75 -8.57 -0.36
C VAL A 47 5.46 -7.76 -1.63
N THR A 48 6.50 -7.39 -2.37
CA THR A 48 6.37 -6.66 -3.64
C THR A 48 6.45 -7.57 -4.86
N LYS A 49 7.12 -8.73 -4.70
CA LYS A 49 7.18 -9.78 -5.72
C LYS A 49 7.17 -11.13 -5.05
N ASP A 50 6.35 -12.03 -5.55
CA ASP A 50 6.30 -13.42 -5.11
C ASP A 50 7.62 -14.15 -5.39
N PRO A 51 7.89 -15.25 -4.67
CA PRO A 51 9.03 -16.12 -4.98
C PRO A 51 8.96 -16.63 -6.42
N ILE A 52 10.08 -16.56 -7.15
CA ILE A 52 10.16 -17.04 -8.54
C ILE A 52 11.37 -17.96 -8.69
N GLY A 53 11.15 -19.20 -9.12
CA GLY A 53 12.20 -20.20 -9.31
C GLY A 53 12.99 -20.44 -8.02
N SER A 54 14.30 -20.15 -8.02
CA SER A 54 15.17 -20.29 -6.85
C SER A 54 15.23 -19.05 -5.96
N LYS A 55 14.60 -17.93 -6.33
CA LYS A 55 14.65 -16.67 -5.60
C LYS A 55 13.49 -16.58 -4.62
N GLY A 56 13.77 -16.13 -3.37
CA GLY A 56 12.76 -15.80 -2.38
C GLY A 56 11.95 -14.54 -2.75
N ALA A 57 10.90 -14.27 -1.99
CA ALA A 57 10.07 -13.08 -2.15
C ALA A 57 10.90 -11.80 -1.98
N ARG A 58 10.52 -10.75 -2.72
CA ARG A 58 11.08 -9.40 -2.54
C ARG A 58 10.20 -8.58 -1.62
N LEU A 59 10.83 -7.89 -0.68
CA LEU A 59 10.16 -7.15 0.39
C LEU A 59 10.46 -5.65 0.33
N THR A 60 9.55 -4.87 0.93
CA THR A 60 9.73 -3.45 1.23
C THR A 60 9.17 -3.12 2.61
N THR A 61 9.70 -2.11 3.30
CA THR A 61 9.08 -1.50 4.48
C THR A 61 8.19 -0.30 4.12
N GLN A 62 8.20 0.11 2.87
CA GLN A 62 7.33 1.19 2.34
C GLN A 62 5.94 0.62 2.05
N LEU A 63 5.13 0.51 3.10
CA LEU A 63 3.81 -0.10 3.01
C LEU A 63 2.89 0.73 2.12
N SER A 64 2.11 0.04 1.29
CA SER A 64 1.10 0.65 0.42
C SER A 64 -0.16 -0.20 0.38
N ILE A 65 -1.31 0.40 0.67
CA ILE A 65 -2.61 -0.28 0.74
C ILE A 65 -3.53 0.32 -0.32
N PRO A 66 -3.87 -0.44 -1.38
CA PRO A 66 -4.72 0.06 -2.44
C PRO A 66 -6.21 -0.03 -2.08
N SER A 67 -6.97 0.99 -2.44
CA SER A 67 -8.42 0.98 -2.56
C SER A 67 -8.84 1.27 -3.99
N ARG A 68 -10.09 1.67 -4.21
CA ARG A 68 -10.58 1.97 -5.55
C ARG A 68 -9.91 3.18 -6.17
N TYR A 69 -9.92 4.31 -5.47
CA TYR A 69 -9.45 5.60 -5.97
C TYR A 69 -8.07 5.98 -5.48
N LEU A 70 -7.64 5.40 -4.36
CA LEU A 70 -6.44 5.78 -3.64
C LEU A 70 -5.50 4.58 -3.40
N VAL A 71 -4.22 4.89 -3.22
CA VAL A 71 -3.26 4.03 -2.53
C VAL A 71 -2.83 4.78 -1.28
N TYR A 72 -2.99 4.18 -0.12
CA TYR A 72 -2.58 4.74 1.16
C TYR A 72 -1.18 4.31 1.53
N MET A 73 -0.35 5.24 1.96
CA MET A 73 1.02 5.02 2.42
C MET A 73 1.16 5.48 3.86
N PRO A 74 1.08 4.57 4.85
CA PRO A 74 1.01 4.96 6.27
C PRO A 74 2.25 5.71 6.78
N ARG A 75 3.41 5.49 6.16
CA ARG A 75 4.70 5.99 6.62
C ARG A 75 5.25 7.16 5.80
N THR A 76 4.48 7.67 4.85
CA THR A 76 4.92 8.74 3.95
C THR A 76 3.90 9.86 3.96
N ALA A 77 4.30 11.09 4.25
CA ALA A 77 3.38 12.24 4.26
C ALA A 77 3.38 12.95 2.90
N HIS A 78 2.93 12.25 1.84
CA HIS A 78 2.92 12.78 0.48
C HIS A 78 1.58 12.54 -0.21
N VAL A 79 1.08 13.52 -0.96
CA VAL A 79 -0.07 13.36 -1.86
C VAL A 79 0.44 13.35 -3.29
N GLY A 80 0.39 12.15 -3.91
CA GLY A 80 0.75 11.93 -5.30
C GLY A 80 -0.48 11.74 -6.18
N ILE A 81 -0.30 11.86 -7.49
CA ILE A 81 -1.34 11.63 -8.50
C ILE A 81 -0.77 10.78 -9.62
N SER A 82 -1.53 9.79 -10.07
CA SER A 82 -1.15 8.96 -11.21
C SER A 82 -0.70 9.82 -12.40
N LEU A 83 0.43 9.48 -13.00
CA LEU A 83 0.92 10.13 -14.21
C LEU A 83 0.01 9.92 -15.43
N LYS A 84 -0.93 8.97 -15.35
CA LYS A 84 -1.91 8.72 -16.41
C LYS A 84 -3.07 9.72 -16.41
N ILE A 85 -3.23 10.52 -15.37
CA ILE A 85 -4.14 11.66 -15.36
C ILE A 85 -3.35 12.84 -15.91
N GLU A 86 -3.60 13.21 -17.16
CA GLU A 86 -2.79 14.19 -17.90
C GLU A 86 -3.31 15.62 -17.73
N ASP A 87 -4.62 15.79 -17.47
CA ASP A 87 -5.24 17.11 -17.29
C ASP A 87 -4.77 17.77 -15.98
N GLU A 88 -4.03 18.85 -16.08
CA GLU A 88 -3.48 19.61 -14.95
C GLU A 88 -4.60 20.18 -14.05
N ALA A 89 -5.70 20.64 -14.62
CA ALA A 89 -6.83 21.17 -13.84
C ALA A 89 -7.47 20.07 -13.00
N GLU A 90 -7.61 18.88 -13.54
CA GLU A 90 -8.12 17.71 -12.82
C GLU A 90 -7.13 17.24 -11.74
N ARG A 91 -5.83 17.27 -12.00
CA ARG A 91 -4.79 16.96 -11.02
C ARG A 91 -4.87 17.89 -9.83
N ASP A 92 -4.95 19.19 -10.07
CA ASP A 92 -5.08 20.20 -9.02
C ASP A 92 -6.38 20.04 -8.22
N ARG A 93 -7.49 19.79 -8.89
CA ARG A 93 -8.79 19.51 -8.26
C ARG A 93 -8.70 18.30 -7.32
N LEU A 94 -8.15 17.19 -7.80
CA LEU A 94 -8.04 15.96 -7.03
C LEU A 94 -7.11 16.12 -5.82
N LYS A 95 -6.01 16.82 -5.97
CA LYS A 95 -5.10 17.13 -4.87
C LYS A 95 -5.77 17.96 -3.79
N GLN A 96 -6.55 18.97 -4.20
CA GLN A 96 -7.31 19.80 -3.28
C GLN A 96 -8.39 18.97 -2.55
N VAL A 97 -9.13 18.14 -3.27
CA VAL A 97 -10.16 17.26 -2.69
C VAL A 97 -9.57 16.35 -1.60
N VAL A 98 -8.43 15.70 -1.84
CA VAL A 98 -7.79 14.86 -0.81
C VAL A 98 -7.37 15.70 0.40
N THR A 99 -6.77 16.86 0.16
CA THR A 99 -6.33 17.76 1.23
C THR A 99 -7.51 18.21 2.11
N ASP A 100 -8.62 18.60 1.50
CA ASP A 100 -9.84 19.03 2.20
C ASP A 100 -10.49 17.86 2.97
N CYS A 101 -10.52 16.67 2.38
CA CYS A 101 -11.05 15.47 3.03
C CYS A 101 -10.21 15.09 4.26
N VAL A 102 -8.89 15.12 4.16
CA VAL A 102 -7.99 14.84 5.30
C VAL A 102 -8.16 15.87 6.41
N ALA A 103 -8.27 17.16 6.06
CA ALA A 103 -8.51 18.24 7.01
C ALA A 103 -9.87 18.09 7.70
N LYS A 104 -10.93 17.76 6.96
CA LYS A 104 -12.29 17.54 7.47
C LYS A 104 -12.36 16.39 8.48
N GLU A 105 -11.59 15.32 8.25
CA GLU A 105 -11.52 14.17 9.17
C GLU A 105 -10.64 14.45 10.41
N GLY A 106 -9.96 15.58 10.48
CA GLY A 106 -9.12 15.96 11.63
C GLY A 106 -7.91 15.02 11.84
N ILE A 107 -7.42 14.40 10.77
CA ILE A 107 -6.37 13.40 10.84
C ILE A 107 -5.02 14.09 10.99
N LYS A 108 -4.41 14.03 12.19
CA LYS A 108 -3.12 14.69 12.47
C LYS A 108 -1.93 13.99 11.80
N GLU A 109 -1.96 12.66 11.74
CA GLU A 109 -0.95 11.84 11.07
C GLU A 109 -1.63 11.07 9.94
N ALA A 110 -1.93 11.80 8.86
CA ALA A 110 -2.73 11.27 7.76
C ALA A 110 -2.03 10.16 6.97
N GLY A 111 -0.68 10.08 7.04
CA GLY A 111 0.09 9.34 6.05
C GLY A 111 0.02 10.01 4.68
N GLY A 112 0.38 9.30 3.63
CA GLY A 112 0.31 9.76 2.25
C GLY A 112 -0.77 9.05 1.45
N PHE A 113 -1.16 9.69 0.36
CA PHE A 113 -2.13 9.14 -0.59
C PHE A 113 -1.63 9.32 -2.02
N ILE A 114 -1.78 8.28 -2.84
CA ILE A 114 -1.61 8.38 -4.29
C ILE A 114 -2.98 8.19 -4.93
N LEU A 115 -3.43 9.20 -5.68
CA LEU A 115 -4.65 9.12 -6.48
C LEU A 115 -4.39 8.23 -7.71
N ARG A 116 -5.20 7.18 -7.83
CA ARG A 116 -5.16 6.25 -8.96
C ARG A 116 -5.89 6.84 -10.17
N THR A 117 -5.66 6.29 -11.35
CA THR A 117 -6.35 6.70 -12.58
C THR A 117 -7.88 6.62 -12.45
N ALA A 118 -8.40 5.66 -11.69
CA ALA A 118 -9.83 5.53 -11.41
C ALA A 118 -10.44 6.73 -10.65
N ALA A 119 -9.62 7.59 -10.06
CA ALA A 119 -10.06 8.79 -9.36
C ALA A 119 -10.41 9.94 -10.31
N GLU A 120 -10.05 9.85 -11.58
CA GLU A 120 -10.41 10.86 -12.59
C GLU A 120 -11.93 11.03 -12.67
N GLY A 121 -12.40 12.25 -12.46
CA GLY A 121 -13.81 12.58 -12.40
C GLY A 121 -14.55 12.17 -11.12
N ALA A 122 -13.88 11.51 -10.16
CA ALA A 122 -14.51 11.11 -8.89
C ALA A 122 -14.92 12.35 -8.05
N GLY A 123 -16.03 12.23 -7.35
CA GLY A 123 -16.52 13.24 -6.42
C GLY A 123 -15.81 13.24 -5.08
N ALA A 124 -15.92 14.34 -4.34
CA ALA A 124 -15.32 14.48 -3.01
C ALA A 124 -15.84 13.43 -2.01
N ASP A 125 -17.11 13.05 -2.08
CA ASP A 125 -17.71 12.06 -1.20
C ASP A 125 -17.14 10.65 -1.45
N GLU A 126 -16.88 10.30 -2.72
CA GLU A 126 -16.27 9.03 -3.10
C GLU A 126 -14.83 8.92 -2.58
N ILE A 127 -14.05 9.99 -2.74
CA ILE A 127 -12.67 10.08 -2.21
C ILE A 127 -12.68 10.03 -0.67
N LEU A 128 -13.61 10.73 -0.03
CA LEU A 128 -13.75 10.72 1.44
C LEU A 128 -14.08 9.31 1.96
N MET A 129 -14.98 8.58 1.31
CA MET A 129 -15.30 7.20 1.68
C MET A 129 -14.08 6.29 1.58
N ASP A 130 -13.27 6.46 0.54
CA ASP A 130 -12.04 5.70 0.32
C ASP A 130 -11.00 5.99 1.42
N ILE A 131 -10.82 7.27 1.78
CA ILE A 131 -9.94 7.68 2.89
C ILE A 131 -10.38 7.03 4.20
N ARG A 132 -11.68 7.09 4.52
CA ARG A 132 -12.24 6.48 5.74
C ARG A 132 -12.06 4.97 5.78
N TYR A 133 -12.26 4.30 4.65
CA TYR A 133 -12.04 2.87 4.52
C TYR A 133 -10.57 2.51 4.78
N LEU A 134 -9.65 3.18 4.09
CA LEU A 134 -8.21 2.93 4.21
C LEU A 134 -7.68 3.20 5.62
N ARG A 135 -8.18 4.23 6.27
CA ARG A 135 -7.81 4.55 7.66
C ARG A 135 -8.27 3.46 8.63
N ARG A 136 -9.52 3.04 8.54
CA ARG A 136 -10.04 1.93 9.38
C ARG A 136 -9.27 0.63 9.16
N LEU A 137 -8.96 0.32 7.90
CA LEU A 137 -8.16 -0.85 7.57
C LEU A 137 -6.75 -0.76 8.15
N TRP A 138 -6.12 0.42 8.05
CA TRP A 138 -4.82 0.63 8.66
C TRP A 138 -4.84 0.51 10.18
N ASP A 139 -5.84 1.03 10.85
CA ASP A 139 -5.99 0.91 12.29
C ASP A 139 -6.10 -0.57 12.72
N GLN A 140 -6.84 -1.39 11.99
CA GLN A 140 -6.93 -2.83 12.20
C GLN A 140 -5.57 -3.53 12.00
N ILE A 141 -4.88 -3.22 10.90
CA ILE A 141 -3.54 -3.76 10.60
C ILE A 141 -2.57 -3.38 11.74
N ASN A 142 -2.60 -2.12 12.17
CA ASN A 142 -1.70 -1.60 13.19
C ASN A 142 -1.93 -2.25 14.58
N GLU A 143 -3.17 -2.59 14.90
CA GLU A 143 -3.46 -3.38 16.12
C GLU A 143 -2.93 -4.83 16.00
N GLN A 144 -3.04 -5.45 14.84
CA GLN A 144 -2.48 -6.79 14.62
C GLN A 144 -0.95 -6.80 14.72
N ILE A 145 -0.27 -5.77 14.18
CA ILE A 145 1.19 -5.60 14.29
C ILE A 145 1.66 -5.66 15.75
N LYS A 146 0.88 -5.13 16.67
CA LYS A 146 1.23 -5.08 18.11
C LYS A 146 1.03 -6.42 18.83
N THR A 147 0.20 -7.29 18.31
CA THR A 147 -0.28 -8.49 19.02
C THR A 147 0.23 -9.79 18.43
N ILE A 148 0.57 -9.82 17.14
CA ILE A 148 0.98 -11.04 16.43
C ILE A 148 2.50 -11.20 16.50
N ALA A 149 2.95 -12.42 16.82
CA ALA A 149 4.38 -12.77 16.82
C ALA A 149 4.89 -12.98 15.39
N ALA A 150 6.14 -12.54 15.13
CA ALA A 150 6.82 -12.81 13.87
C ALA A 150 7.42 -14.25 13.86
N PRO A 151 7.50 -14.92 12.70
CA PRO A 151 6.93 -14.51 11.41
C PRO A 151 5.43 -14.84 11.29
N SER A 152 4.64 -13.91 10.81
CA SER A 152 3.18 -14.13 10.59
C SER A 152 2.64 -13.20 9.52
N VAL A 153 1.62 -13.65 8.79
CA VAL A 153 0.83 -12.81 7.89
C VAL A 153 -0.09 -11.93 8.72
N ILE A 154 -0.02 -10.62 8.50
CA ILE A 154 -0.85 -9.63 9.19
C ILE A 154 -2.04 -9.24 8.33
N TYR A 155 -1.83 -9.08 7.04
CA TYR A 155 -2.85 -8.65 6.08
C TYR A 155 -2.55 -9.22 4.70
N GLU A 156 -3.58 -9.71 4.04
CA GLU A 156 -3.57 -10.06 2.62
C GLU A 156 -4.49 -9.12 1.83
N ASP A 157 -4.02 -8.63 0.67
CA ASP A 157 -4.87 -7.87 -0.23
C ASP A 157 -5.95 -8.79 -0.83
N LEU A 158 -7.00 -8.20 -1.35
CA LEU A 158 -8.12 -8.90 -1.95
C LEU A 158 -7.66 -9.87 -3.05
N GLY A 159 -8.25 -11.06 -3.09
CA GLY A 159 -8.05 -12.00 -4.19
C GLY A 159 -8.50 -11.42 -5.54
N LEU A 160 -8.10 -12.06 -6.65
CA LEU A 160 -8.30 -11.53 -8.00
C LEU A 160 -9.74 -11.11 -8.30
N ALA A 161 -10.71 -11.93 -7.92
CA ALA A 161 -12.13 -11.65 -8.18
C ALA A 161 -12.60 -10.38 -7.45
N LEU A 162 -12.28 -10.25 -6.16
CA LEU A 162 -12.65 -9.07 -5.36
C LEU A 162 -11.91 -7.82 -5.80
N ARG A 163 -10.64 -7.93 -6.22
CA ARG A 163 -9.90 -6.80 -6.83
C ARG A 163 -10.55 -6.35 -8.12
N THR A 164 -11.00 -7.29 -8.94
CA THR A 164 -11.71 -6.98 -10.18
C THR A 164 -13.02 -6.24 -9.89
N LEU A 165 -13.78 -6.69 -8.89
CA LEU A 165 -15.00 -6.00 -8.45
C LEU A 165 -14.68 -4.58 -7.95
N ARG A 166 -13.69 -4.43 -7.07
CA ARG A 166 -13.26 -3.13 -6.55
C ARG A 166 -12.92 -2.14 -7.65
N ASP A 167 -12.16 -2.59 -8.66
CA ASP A 167 -11.56 -1.69 -9.64
C ASP A 167 -12.47 -1.46 -10.87
N LEU A 168 -13.33 -2.39 -11.25
CA LEU A 168 -14.10 -2.33 -12.50
C LEU A 168 -15.59 -2.08 -12.31
N VAL A 169 -16.19 -2.43 -11.16
CA VAL A 169 -17.64 -2.21 -10.97
C VAL A 169 -17.96 -0.72 -10.93
N ASN A 170 -18.91 -0.31 -11.75
CA ASN A 170 -19.41 1.06 -11.83
C ASN A 170 -20.91 1.03 -12.13
N PRO A 171 -21.64 2.17 -12.04
CA PRO A 171 -23.08 2.23 -12.25
C PRO A 171 -23.56 1.77 -13.64
N LYS A 172 -22.67 1.61 -14.62
CA LYS A 172 -22.99 1.15 -15.98
C LYS A 172 -22.96 -0.37 -16.12
N ILE A 173 -22.52 -1.10 -15.07
CA ILE A 173 -22.47 -2.55 -15.10
C ILE A 173 -23.80 -3.13 -14.66
N GLU A 174 -24.48 -3.78 -15.59
CA GLU A 174 -25.77 -4.40 -15.36
C GLU A 174 -25.68 -5.83 -14.78
N LYS A 175 -24.57 -6.53 -15.02
CA LYS A 175 -24.45 -7.93 -14.63
C LYS A 175 -23.02 -8.34 -14.35
N ILE A 176 -22.85 -9.09 -13.26
CA ILE A 176 -21.58 -9.76 -12.90
C ILE A 176 -21.85 -11.25 -12.91
N ARG A 177 -20.97 -12.03 -13.56
CA ARG A 177 -21.00 -13.49 -13.54
C ARG A 177 -19.68 -14.01 -12.99
N ILE A 178 -19.79 -14.92 -12.03
CA ILE A 178 -18.66 -15.60 -11.39
C ILE A 178 -18.89 -17.09 -11.59
N ASP A 179 -17.89 -17.82 -12.04
CA ASP A 179 -17.95 -19.27 -12.33
C ASP A 179 -17.60 -20.15 -11.12
N SER A 180 -17.16 -19.54 -10.01
CA SER A 180 -16.85 -20.21 -8.76
C SER A 180 -17.89 -19.89 -7.69
N ARG A 181 -18.29 -20.91 -6.90
CA ARG A 181 -19.15 -20.75 -5.71
C ARG A 181 -18.38 -20.29 -4.47
N GLU A 182 -17.06 -20.39 -4.50
CA GLU A 182 -16.16 -20.10 -3.36
C GLU A 182 -15.60 -18.68 -3.41
N THR A 183 -16.00 -17.87 -4.39
CA THR A 183 -15.48 -16.51 -4.60
C THR A 183 -16.44 -15.45 -4.11
#